data_7600d5856dd8c4f93072c64401f5fe0f
#
_entry.id   7600d5856dd8c4f93072c64401f5fe0f
#
_cell.length_a   1.000
_cell.length_b   1.000
_cell.length_c   1.000
_cell.angle_alpha   90.00
_cell.angle_beta   90.00
_cell.angle_gamma   90.00
#
_symmetry.space_group_name_H-M   'P 1'
#
loop_
_entity.id
_entity.type
_entity.pdbx_description
1 polymer ?
#
loop_
_entity_poly.entity_id
_entity_poly.type
_entity_poly.pdbx_seq_one_letter_code
_entity_poly.pdbx_strand_id
1 'polypeptide(L)'
;MTNKRACCSRCARPLRTCLCQWIVATPNQIELIILQHPLEVNNAKNSARLLQLSLHNCQVYEGETFSDDFLHDLISRDEKKSLLLFPSTPDAPNQMSSAKFTAAQVTQQSVIQPSPAQPSPAHQRLIMLDGTWRKCRKMLYLNPILQQLPRLSLDHCPPSRYHIRKAHADNQLSTL
;
A
#
# COMPACT_ATOMS: atom_id res chain seq x y z
N MET A 1 15.81 19.77 28.71
CA MET A 1 15.99 20.02 27.26
C MET A 1 16.10 18.66 26.58
N THR A 2 15.04 18.21 25.88
CA THR A 2 15.04 16.94 25.16
C THR A 2 15.89 17.08 23.91
N ASN A 3 17.04 16.45 23.90
CA ASN A 3 17.96 16.43 22.76
C ASN A 3 17.30 15.64 21.62
N LYS A 4 16.46 16.31 20.82
CA LYS A 4 15.73 15.72 19.71
C LYS A 4 16.75 15.30 18.65
N ARG A 5 16.87 14.00 18.39
CA ARG A 5 17.82 13.47 17.39
C ARG A 5 17.62 14.14 16.04
N ALA A 6 18.70 14.61 15.44
CA ALA A 6 18.65 15.19 14.10
C ALA A 6 18.13 14.15 13.08
N CYS A 7 17.09 14.52 12.32
CA CYS A 7 16.48 13.67 11.31
C CYS A 7 16.74 14.23 9.92
N CYS A 8 16.82 13.33 8.94
CA CYS A 8 16.91 13.66 7.53
C CYS A 8 15.58 14.29 7.05
N SER A 9 15.65 15.47 6.43
CA SER A 9 14.46 16.17 5.91
C SER A 9 13.77 15.42 4.79
N ARG A 10 14.49 14.56 4.04
CA ARG A 10 13.94 13.81 2.90
C ARG A 10 13.22 12.53 3.35
N CYS A 11 13.88 11.64 4.13
CA CYS A 11 13.30 10.35 4.51
C CYS A 11 12.72 10.32 5.94
N ALA A 12 12.80 11.43 6.69
CA ALA A 12 12.34 11.58 8.08
C ALA A 12 12.99 10.60 9.10
N ARG A 13 14.04 9.87 8.70
CA ARG A 13 14.80 8.99 9.60
C ARG A 13 15.89 9.75 10.30
N PRO A 14 16.32 9.28 11.50
CA PRO A 14 17.53 9.81 12.13
C PRO A 14 18.71 9.79 11.16
N LEU A 15 19.55 10.83 11.14
CA LEU A 15 20.67 10.94 10.17
C LEU A 15 21.57 9.70 10.15
N ARG A 16 21.79 9.05 11.31
CA ARG A 16 22.60 7.83 11.42
C ARG A 16 22.01 6.61 10.70
N THR A 17 20.71 6.62 10.44
CA THR A 17 19.96 5.56 9.75
C THR A 17 19.25 6.08 8.51
N CYS A 18 19.79 7.15 7.92
CA CYS A 18 19.27 7.72 6.69
C CYS A 18 19.37 6.71 5.54
N LEU A 19 18.26 6.52 4.80
CA LEU A 19 18.18 5.59 3.68
C LEU A 19 18.19 6.27 2.32
N CYS A 20 18.38 7.59 2.25
CA CYS A 20 18.27 8.33 0.99
C CYS A 20 19.24 7.85 -0.09
N GLN A 21 20.42 7.37 0.30
CA GLN A 21 21.39 6.80 -0.64
C GLN A 21 20.95 5.48 -1.29
N TRP A 22 19.98 4.79 -0.69
CA TRP A 22 19.45 3.50 -1.17
C TRP A 22 18.11 3.66 -1.91
N ILE A 23 17.58 4.89 -1.99
CA ILE A 23 16.33 5.16 -2.69
C ILE A 23 16.61 5.18 -4.18
N VAL A 24 16.03 4.24 -4.89
CA VAL A 24 16.08 4.15 -6.35
C VAL A 24 14.72 4.55 -6.91
N ALA A 25 14.71 5.51 -7.84
CA ALA A 25 13.50 5.90 -8.55
C ALA A 25 13.01 4.71 -9.39
N THR A 26 11.81 4.23 -9.09
CA THR A 26 11.23 3.05 -9.72
C THR A 26 9.95 3.45 -10.45
N PRO A 27 9.91 3.35 -11.79
CA PRO A 27 8.68 3.59 -12.53
C PRO A 27 7.64 2.50 -12.21
N ASN A 28 6.41 2.93 -11.96
CA ASN A 28 5.27 2.04 -11.76
C ASN A 28 4.08 2.51 -12.59
N GLN A 29 3.41 1.59 -13.26
CA GLN A 29 2.23 1.87 -14.07
C GLN A 29 0.96 1.96 -13.20
N ILE A 30 0.83 1.09 -12.21
CA ILE A 30 -0.28 1.10 -11.25
C ILE A 30 -0.09 2.29 -10.31
N GLU A 31 -1.10 3.12 -10.18
CA GLU A 31 -1.10 4.20 -9.19
C GLU A 31 -1.25 3.64 -7.79
N LEU A 32 -0.32 3.99 -6.90
CA LEU A 32 -0.36 3.59 -5.50
C LEU A 32 -0.85 4.74 -4.62
N ILE A 33 -1.94 4.51 -3.90
CA ILE A 33 -2.47 5.42 -2.89
C ILE A 33 -2.27 4.79 -1.52
N ILE A 34 -1.59 5.50 -0.64
CA ILE A 34 -1.38 5.06 0.75
C ILE A 34 -2.20 5.96 1.68
N LEU A 35 -3.18 5.39 2.35
CA LEU A 35 -3.92 6.04 3.43
C LEU A 35 -3.20 5.72 4.74
N GLN A 36 -2.46 6.68 5.27
CA GLN A 36 -1.57 6.49 6.40
C GLN A 36 -2.21 6.96 7.69
N HIS A 37 -2.23 6.09 8.70
CA HIS A 37 -2.71 6.47 10.02
C HIS A 37 -1.78 7.54 10.65
N PRO A 38 -2.31 8.62 11.27
CA PRO A 38 -1.51 9.74 11.79
C PRO A 38 -0.38 9.33 12.76
N LEU A 39 -0.62 8.30 13.57
CA LEU A 39 0.41 7.80 14.51
C LEU A 39 1.56 7.03 13.85
N GLU A 40 1.49 6.78 12.53
CA GLU A 40 2.60 6.13 11.78
C GLU A 40 3.49 7.14 11.05
N VAL A 41 3.05 8.37 10.85
CA VAL A 41 3.78 9.41 10.09
C VAL A 41 5.19 9.63 10.63
N ASN A 42 5.31 9.72 11.96
CA ASN A 42 6.59 9.97 12.63
C ASN A 42 7.31 8.69 13.08
N ASN A 43 6.84 7.53 12.66
CA ASN A 43 7.48 6.28 12.99
C ASN A 43 8.75 6.11 12.16
N ALA A 44 9.92 6.02 12.83
CA ALA A 44 11.20 5.84 12.13
C ALA A 44 11.30 4.55 11.30
N LYS A 45 10.41 3.58 11.52
CA LYS A 45 10.33 2.34 10.74
C LYS A 45 9.27 2.40 9.64
N ASN A 46 8.71 3.58 9.38
CA ASN A 46 7.67 3.77 8.39
C ASN A 46 8.17 3.45 6.98
N SER A 47 7.46 2.57 6.29
CA SER A 47 7.74 2.17 4.91
C SER A 47 7.00 3.01 3.87
N ALA A 48 5.86 3.63 4.22
CA ALA A 48 5.10 4.47 3.29
C ALA A 48 5.96 5.61 2.73
N ARG A 49 6.79 6.22 3.57
CA ARG A 49 7.72 7.28 3.13
C ARG A 49 8.75 6.77 2.11
N LEU A 50 9.24 5.54 2.27
CA LEU A 50 10.17 4.95 1.31
C LEU A 50 9.49 4.67 -0.03
N LEU A 51 8.27 4.12 -0.01
CA LEU A 51 7.47 3.90 -1.21
C LEU A 51 7.22 5.22 -1.94
N GLN A 52 6.81 6.27 -1.22
CA GLN A 52 6.58 7.61 -1.77
C GLN A 52 7.83 8.20 -2.42
N LEU A 53 9.02 7.94 -1.86
CA LEU A 53 10.28 8.45 -2.38
C LEU A 53 10.85 7.62 -3.54
N SER A 54 10.45 6.35 -3.64
CA SER A 54 10.95 5.42 -4.65
C SER A 54 10.04 5.32 -5.88
N LEU A 55 8.72 5.32 -5.69
CA LEU A 55 7.76 5.12 -6.77
C LEU A 55 7.37 6.45 -7.41
N HIS A 56 7.34 6.48 -8.75
CA HIS A 56 6.95 7.68 -9.49
C HIS A 56 5.45 8.01 -9.32
N ASN A 57 4.62 6.98 -9.28
CA ASN A 57 3.17 7.11 -9.21
C ASN A 57 2.66 6.63 -7.85
N CYS A 58 3.02 7.37 -6.79
CA CYS A 58 2.66 7.06 -5.41
C CYS A 58 2.26 8.34 -4.65
N GLN A 59 1.10 8.31 -4.01
CA GLN A 59 0.58 9.40 -3.18
C GLN A 59 0.28 8.88 -1.78
N VAL A 60 0.52 9.71 -0.76
CA VAL A 60 0.26 9.39 0.64
C VAL A 60 -0.67 10.44 1.21
N TYR A 61 -1.75 10.00 1.82
CA TYR A 61 -2.72 10.84 2.53
C TYR A 61 -2.77 10.42 3.99
N GLU A 62 -2.64 11.40 4.88
CA GLU A 62 -2.66 11.17 6.32
C GLU A 62 -4.08 11.35 6.86
N GLY A 63 -4.56 10.36 7.61
CA GLY A 63 -5.87 10.41 8.26
C GLY A 63 -6.29 9.06 8.83
N GLU A 64 -7.14 9.08 9.85
CA GLU A 64 -7.82 7.89 10.34
C GLU A 64 -9.23 7.80 9.73
N THR A 65 -9.84 8.97 9.50
CA THR A 65 -11.14 9.13 8.85
C THR A 65 -10.99 10.15 7.73
N PHE A 66 -11.61 9.90 6.61
CA PHE A 66 -11.65 10.78 5.43
C PHE A 66 -13.10 11.13 5.12
N SER A 67 -13.33 12.30 4.52
CA SER A 67 -14.69 12.66 4.07
C SER A 67 -15.10 11.77 2.89
N ASP A 68 -16.40 11.51 2.81
CA ASP A 68 -16.96 10.70 1.73
C ASP A 68 -16.67 11.31 0.36
N ASP A 69 -16.79 12.64 0.22
CA ASP A 69 -16.48 13.36 -1.01
C ASP A 69 -15.01 13.14 -1.44
N PHE A 70 -14.08 13.25 -0.49
CA PHE A 70 -12.67 12.99 -0.76
C PHE A 70 -12.42 11.55 -1.24
N LEU A 71 -13.03 10.57 -0.57
CA LEU A 71 -12.88 9.17 -0.96
C LEU A 71 -13.54 8.88 -2.31
N HIS A 72 -14.70 9.44 -2.59
CA HIS A 72 -15.36 9.29 -3.89
C HIS A 72 -14.52 9.90 -5.01
N ASP A 73 -14.00 11.11 -4.85
CA ASP A 73 -13.10 11.73 -5.82
C ASP A 73 -11.84 10.88 -6.02
N LEU A 74 -11.22 10.47 -4.92
CA LEU A 74 -10.00 9.65 -4.96
C LEU A 74 -10.20 8.33 -5.71
N ILE A 75 -11.36 7.67 -5.53
CA ILE A 75 -11.65 6.36 -6.10
C ILE A 75 -12.06 6.46 -7.57
N SER A 76 -12.80 7.52 -7.95
CA SER A 76 -13.41 7.66 -9.28
C SER A 76 -12.57 8.47 -10.27
N ARG A 77 -11.60 9.25 -9.82
CA ARG A 77 -10.80 10.09 -10.70
C ARG A 77 -10.04 9.27 -11.76
N ASP A 78 -9.84 9.86 -12.93
CA ASP A 78 -9.06 9.32 -14.06
C ASP A 78 -9.60 7.99 -14.61
N GLU A 79 -10.87 7.63 -14.35
CA GLU A 79 -11.52 6.39 -14.80
C GLU A 79 -10.73 5.11 -14.45
N LYS A 80 -9.86 5.18 -13.41
CA LYS A 80 -9.05 4.04 -12.98
C LYS A 80 -9.86 3.09 -12.11
N LYS A 81 -9.66 1.80 -12.32
CA LYS A 81 -10.21 0.76 -11.46
C LYS A 81 -9.46 0.75 -10.13
N SER A 82 -10.14 1.14 -9.05
CA SER A 82 -9.59 1.15 -7.70
C SER A 82 -9.74 -0.21 -7.01
N LEU A 83 -8.65 -0.71 -6.42
CA LEU A 83 -8.58 -1.96 -5.66
C LEU A 83 -8.05 -1.67 -4.25
N LEU A 84 -8.62 -2.30 -3.25
CA LEU A 84 -8.10 -2.22 -1.88
C LEU A 84 -7.18 -3.40 -1.58
N LEU A 85 -5.90 -3.12 -1.28
CA LEU A 85 -4.97 -4.14 -0.79
C LEU A 85 -5.29 -4.47 0.67
N PHE A 86 -6.06 -5.52 0.87
CA PHE A 86 -6.48 -5.97 2.19
C PHE A 86 -6.91 -7.44 2.13
N PRO A 87 -6.64 -8.24 3.17
CA PRO A 87 -7.06 -9.64 3.19
C PRO A 87 -8.56 -9.81 2.93
N SER A 88 -8.92 -10.89 2.27
CA SER A 88 -10.31 -11.31 2.13
C SER A 88 -10.88 -11.62 3.50
N THR A 89 -12.08 -11.10 3.79
CA THR A 89 -12.83 -11.47 4.99
C THR A 89 -14.16 -12.09 4.56
N PRO A 90 -14.73 -13.07 5.32
CA PRO A 90 -15.96 -13.73 4.93
C PRO A 90 -17.12 -12.78 4.64
N ASP A 91 -17.15 -11.64 5.31
CA ASP A 91 -18.19 -10.62 5.20
C ASP A 91 -17.91 -9.53 4.17
N ALA A 92 -16.87 -9.68 3.34
CA ALA A 92 -16.55 -8.67 2.33
C ALA A 92 -17.53 -8.75 1.15
N PRO A 93 -18.28 -7.69 0.82
CA PRO A 93 -19.36 -7.74 -0.17
C PRO A 93 -18.89 -8.00 -1.61
N ASN A 94 -17.62 -7.81 -1.92
CA ASN A 94 -17.06 -8.01 -3.26
C ASN A 94 -15.73 -8.76 -3.20
N GLN A 95 -15.80 -10.08 -3.02
CA GLN A 95 -14.64 -10.93 -3.28
C GLN A 95 -14.48 -11.06 -4.80
N MET A 96 -13.60 -10.27 -5.40
CA MET A 96 -13.00 -10.71 -6.65
C MET A 96 -12.16 -11.94 -6.31
N SER A 97 -12.62 -13.08 -6.78
CA SER A 97 -11.82 -14.31 -6.84
C SER A 97 -10.43 -13.90 -7.31
N SER A 98 -9.41 -14.14 -6.49
CA SER A 98 -8.04 -13.73 -6.74
C SER A 98 -7.64 -14.18 -8.14
N ALA A 99 -7.75 -13.28 -9.09
CA ALA A 99 -7.09 -13.45 -10.36
C ALA A 99 -5.61 -13.64 -10.00
N LYS A 100 -5.08 -14.79 -10.30
CA LYS A 100 -3.76 -15.27 -9.96
C LYS A 100 -2.68 -14.26 -10.36
N PHE A 101 -2.44 -13.28 -9.51
CA PHE A 101 -1.22 -12.49 -9.55
C PHE A 101 -0.13 -13.36 -8.95
N THR A 102 0.47 -14.21 -9.76
CA THR A 102 1.68 -14.91 -9.34
C THR A 102 2.83 -13.91 -9.33
N ALA A 103 3.62 -13.92 -8.26
CA ALA A 103 4.82 -13.10 -8.12
C ALA A 103 5.82 -13.24 -9.31
N ALA A 104 5.69 -14.29 -10.10
CA ALA A 104 6.44 -14.51 -11.34
C ALA A 104 6.13 -13.49 -12.45
N GLN A 105 5.01 -12.78 -12.41
CA GLN A 105 4.65 -11.77 -13.41
C GLN A 105 5.30 -10.40 -13.15
N VAL A 106 5.92 -10.21 -11.99
CA VAL A 106 6.60 -8.95 -11.65
C VAL A 106 8.06 -8.93 -12.16
N THR A 107 8.66 -10.08 -12.43
CA THR A 107 10.10 -10.21 -12.72
C THR A 107 10.45 -10.61 -14.14
N GLN A 108 9.49 -10.94 -14.99
CA GLN A 108 9.77 -11.27 -16.39
C GLN A 108 9.19 -10.19 -17.31
N GLN A 109 10.09 -9.38 -17.87
CA GLN A 109 9.88 -8.60 -19.09
C GLN A 109 9.71 -9.57 -20.29
N SER A 110 8.79 -10.49 -20.22
CA SER A 110 8.38 -11.29 -21.37
C SER A 110 7.16 -10.64 -21.97
N VAL A 111 7.26 -10.32 -23.24
CA VAL A 111 6.18 -9.81 -24.11
C VAL A 111 4.93 -10.66 -23.91
N ILE A 112 4.06 -10.27 -22.99
CA ILE A 112 2.76 -10.87 -22.81
C ILE A 112 1.81 -10.06 -23.68
N GLN A 113 1.31 -10.68 -24.73
CA GLN A 113 0.20 -10.13 -25.51
C GLN A 113 -0.98 -9.90 -24.55
N PRO A 114 -1.56 -8.67 -24.47
CA PRO A 114 -2.67 -8.41 -23.57
C PRO A 114 -3.88 -9.25 -24.02
N SER A 115 -4.34 -10.13 -23.14
CA SER A 115 -5.65 -10.74 -23.30
C SER A 115 -6.70 -9.61 -23.22
N PRO A 116 -7.68 -9.54 -24.14
CA PRO A 116 -8.61 -8.40 -24.24
C PRO A 116 -9.55 -8.21 -23.04
N ALA A 117 -9.45 -9.05 -22.00
CA ALA A 117 -10.32 -9.02 -20.82
C ALA A 117 -9.66 -8.44 -19.55
N GLN A 118 -8.36 -8.07 -19.56
CA GLN A 118 -7.72 -7.49 -18.39
C GLN A 118 -7.44 -6.00 -18.60
N PRO A 119 -7.92 -5.11 -17.68
CA PRO A 119 -7.61 -3.70 -17.77
C PRO A 119 -6.10 -3.49 -17.70
N SER A 120 -5.58 -2.63 -18.59
CA SER A 120 -4.17 -2.23 -18.57
C SER A 120 -3.73 -1.78 -17.17
N PRO A 121 -2.51 -2.11 -16.72
CA PRO A 121 -1.98 -1.64 -15.44
C PRO A 121 -2.08 -0.13 -15.24
N ALA A 122 -1.95 0.67 -16.31
CA ALA A 122 -2.08 2.12 -16.27
C ALA A 122 -3.50 2.60 -15.87
N HIS A 123 -4.52 1.75 -16.05
CA HIS A 123 -5.91 2.04 -15.66
C HIS A 123 -6.27 1.41 -14.30
N GLN A 124 -5.27 1.12 -13.47
CA GLN A 124 -5.47 0.56 -12.14
C GLN A 124 -4.92 1.48 -11.07
N ARG A 125 -5.62 1.49 -9.94
CA ARG A 125 -5.22 2.18 -8.71
C ARG A 125 -5.26 1.18 -7.57
N LEU A 126 -4.18 1.10 -6.81
CA LEU A 126 -4.08 0.27 -5.62
C LEU A 126 -4.13 1.16 -4.39
N ILE A 127 -5.11 0.95 -3.53
CA ILE A 127 -5.27 1.66 -2.26
C ILE A 127 -4.76 0.77 -1.14
N MET A 128 -3.86 1.30 -0.32
CA MET A 128 -3.27 0.61 0.84
C MET A 128 -3.56 1.39 2.12
N LEU A 129 -3.80 0.66 3.22
CA LEU A 129 -3.87 1.22 4.56
C LEU A 129 -2.52 1.01 5.27
N ASP A 130 -1.89 2.10 5.72
CA ASP A 130 -0.63 2.03 6.47
C ASP A 130 -0.86 2.26 7.96
N GLY A 131 -0.66 1.18 8.73
CA GLY A 131 -0.85 1.14 10.16
C GLY A 131 -0.66 -0.26 10.72
N THR A 132 -0.77 -0.40 12.05
CA THR A 132 -0.91 -1.74 12.64
C THR A 132 -2.23 -2.37 12.22
N TRP A 133 -2.35 -3.69 12.24
CA TRP A 133 -3.60 -4.39 11.92
C TRP A 133 -4.83 -3.85 12.65
N ARG A 134 -4.67 -3.49 13.92
CA ARG A 134 -5.74 -2.85 14.71
C ARG A 134 -6.14 -1.49 14.14
N LYS A 135 -5.16 -0.67 13.76
CA LYS A 135 -5.40 0.66 13.17
C LYS A 135 -6.02 0.53 11.78
N CYS A 136 -5.50 -0.33 10.92
CA CYS A 136 -6.04 -0.56 9.58
C CYS A 136 -7.50 -1.05 9.63
N ARG A 137 -7.84 -1.96 10.55
CA ARG A 137 -9.24 -2.39 10.75
C ARG A 137 -10.13 -1.25 11.22
N LYS A 138 -9.63 -0.39 12.13
CA LYS A 138 -10.37 0.79 12.59
C LYS A 138 -10.57 1.79 11.43
N MET A 139 -9.54 2.08 10.64
CA MET A 139 -9.66 2.92 9.45
C MET A 139 -10.68 2.38 8.47
N LEU A 140 -10.67 1.06 8.23
CA LEU A 140 -11.63 0.42 7.34
C LEU A 140 -13.08 0.54 7.88
N TYR A 141 -13.27 0.41 9.19
CA TYR A 141 -14.56 0.58 9.84
C TYR A 141 -15.07 2.02 9.76
N LEU A 142 -14.18 3.00 9.98
CA LEU A 142 -14.52 4.43 9.95
C LEU A 142 -14.72 5.01 8.54
N ASN A 143 -14.32 4.26 7.50
CA ASN A 143 -14.42 4.68 6.09
C ASN A 143 -15.18 3.60 5.28
N PRO A 144 -16.53 3.50 5.40
CA PRO A 144 -17.32 2.44 4.78
C PRO A 144 -17.18 2.35 3.26
N ILE A 145 -16.90 3.45 2.58
CA ILE A 145 -16.66 3.53 1.14
C ILE A 145 -15.52 2.60 0.72
N LEU A 146 -14.45 2.52 1.52
CA LEU A 146 -13.32 1.63 1.25
C LEU A 146 -13.70 0.15 1.34
N GLN A 147 -14.72 -0.20 2.12
CA GLN A 147 -15.19 -1.57 2.25
C GLN A 147 -15.91 -2.07 0.99
N GLN A 148 -16.43 -1.15 0.18
CA GLN A 148 -17.13 -1.46 -1.07
C GLN A 148 -16.16 -1.77 -2.22
N LEU A 149 -14.88 -1.43 -2.07
CA LEU A 149 -13.87 -1.67 -3.09
C LEU A 149 -13.59 -3.18 -3.25
N PRO A 150 -13.36 -3.63 -4.49
CA PRO A 150 -12.83 -4.96 -4.72
C PRO A 150 -11.50 -5.13 -3.97
N ARG A 151 -11.35 -6.27 -3.30
CA ARG A 151 -10.14 -6.55 -2.51
C ARG A 151 -9.12 -7.34 -3.30
N LEU A 152 -7.88 -6.93 -3.18
CA LEU A 152 -6.72 -7.69 -3.62
C LEU A 152 -6.10 -8.31 -2.37
N SER A 153 -6.14 -9.63 -2.25
CA SER A 153 -5.49 -10.38 -1.19
C SER A 153 -4.17 -10.97 -1.65
N LEU A 154 -3.19 -11.07 -0.75
CA LEU A 154 -1.88 -11.66 -1.00
C LEU A 154 -1.80 -13.11 -0.48
N ASP A 155 -2.87 -13.87 -0.57
CA ASP A 155 -3.02 -15.20 0.04
C ASP A 155 -2.02 -16.26 -0.46
N HIS A 156 -1.39 -16.05 -1.61
CA HIS A 156 -0.44 -16.99 -2.22
C HIS A 156 0.99 -16.44 -2.31
N CYS A 157 1.33 -15.46 -1.46
CA CYS A 157 2.70 -14.96 -1.42
C CYS A 157 3.63 -15.96 -0.75
N PRO A 158 4.86 -16.11 -1.24
CA PRO A 158 5.86 -16.91 -0.54
C PRO A 158 6.10 -16.35 0.87
N PRO A 159 6.51 -17.19 1.84
CA PRO A 159 6.76 -16.75 3.20
C PRO A 159 7.75 -15.57 3.21
N SER A 160 7.49 -14.59 4.07
CA SER A 160 8.33 -13.42 4.17
C SER A 160 9.75 -13.79 4.59
N ARG A 161 10.74 -13.35 3.82
CA ARG A 161 12.16 -13.44 4.19
C ARG A 161 12.60 -12.35 5.16
N TYR A 162 11.67 -11.51 5.61
CA TYR A 162 11.96 -10.39 6.51
C TYR A 162 11.95 -10.84 7.96
N HIS A 163 13.10 -11.28 8.46
CA HIS A 163 13.26 -11.85 9.81
C HIS A 163 13.26 -10.82 10.95
N ILE A 164 13.29 -9.52 10.66
CA ILE A 164 13.39 -8.46 11.68
C ILE A 164 12.04 -8.20 12.38
N ARG A 165 10.92 -8.54 11.75
CA ARG A 165 9.58 -8.43 12.33
C ARG A 165 9.04 -9.83 12.62
N LYS A 166 8.79 -10.14 13.89
CA LYS A 166 8.03 -11.34 14.25
C LYS A 166 6.58 -11.11 13.86
N ALA A 167 6.09 -11.85 12.87
CA ALA A 167 4.67 -11.97 12.61
C ALA A 167 4.02 -12.85 13.68
N HIS A 168 2.79 -12.51 14.10
CA HIS A 168 2.03 -13.36 15.04
C HIS A 168 1.38 -14.56 14.35
N ALA A 169 1.30 -14.56 13.02
CA ALA A 169 0.82 -15.64 12.18
C ALA A 169 1.59 -15.68 10.87
N ASP A 170 1.73 -16.86 10.27
CA ASP A 170 2.56 -17.10 9.08
C ASP A 170 2.10 -16.34 7.83
N ASN A 171 0.84 -15.91 7.79
CA ASN A 171 0.25 -15.14 6.69
C ASN A 171 0.24 -13.62 6.93
N GLN A 172 0.81 -13.13 8.01
CA GLN A 172 0.92 -11.69 8.28
C GLN A 172 2.17 -11.12 7.61
N LEU A 173 1.98 -10.68 6.36
CA LEU A 173 3.04 -10.00 5.62
C LEU A 173 3.19 -8.55 6.07
N SER A 174 4.41 -8.04 6.01
CA SER A 174 4.68 -6.60 6.13
C SER A 174 4.29 -5.91 4.83
N THR A 175 4.00 -4.61 4.89
CA THR A 175 3.75 -3.76 3.72
C THR A 175 4.98 -3.65 2.80
N LEU A 176 6.13 -4.11 3.25
CA LEU A 176 7.39 -4.27 2.50
C LEU A 176 7.71 -5.74 2.33
#